data_e5c754b793e4068d682716b49f285a30
#
_entry.id   e5c754b793e4068d682716b49f285a30
#
_cell.length_a   1.000
_cell.length_b   1.000
_cell.length_c   1.000
_cell.angle_alpha   90.00
_cell.angle_beta   90.00
_cell.angle_gamma   90.00
#
_symmetry.space_group_name_H-M   'P 1'
#
loop_
_entity.id
_entity.type
_entity.pdbx_description
1 polymer ?
#
loop_
_entity_poly.entity_id
_entity_poly.type
_entity_poly.pdbx_seq_one_letter_code
_entity_poly.pdbx_strand_id
1 'polypeptide(L)'
;MAQQVLYSTVTSEVLQWQDTEKFSYGTAPTGMATLSVTSAEWANQGGQWYVVNGALTQTDPNALPKAQASQIDLLQSAFEKAEQAPVSLTLASGVTTSFGMTPHDWTKIVGLFAKYVAKGDAVPSGYALPDANMVLRVVTVTDIDNLFEAGKTQIDGAVAKLASLVGEVQAATTVSAVQAIVW
;
A
#
# COMPACT_ATOMS: atom_id res chain seq x y z
N MET A 1 23.53 -0.11 42.51
CA MET A 1 22.91 1.04 41.82
C MET A 1 21.58 0.56 41.25
N ALA A 2 20.51 1.22 41.66
CA ALA A 2 19.19 0.86 41.13
C ALA A 2 18.89 1.72 39.88
N GLN A 3 19.20 1.17 38.72
CA GLN A 3 18.97 1.78 37.43
C GLN A 3 17.95 0.95 36.68
N GLN A 4 17.03 1.63 35.98
CA GLN A 4 15.96 0.96 35.24
C GLN A 4 15.61 1.71 33.95
N VAL A 5 14.91 1.03 33.07
CA VAL A 5 14.27 1.67 31.90
C VAL A 5 12.77 1.63 32.07
N LEU A 6 12.09 2.68 31.59
CA LEU A 6 10.66 2.70 31.34
C LEU A 6 10.44 2.37 29.87
N TYR A 7 9.60 1.37 29.58
CA TYR A 7 9.33 0.93 28.21
C TYR A 7 7.85 0.72 27.95
N SER A 8 7.45 0.80 26.69
CA SER A 8 6.09 0.50 26.24
C SER A 8 5.86 -1.02 26.23
N THR A 9 4.82 -1.50 26.89
CA THR A 9 4.43 -2.92 26.84
C THR A 9 3.78 -3.32 25.51
N VAL A 10 3.42 -2.35 24.67
CA VAL A 10 2.82 -2.56 23.34
C VAL A 10 3.90 -2.65 22.27
N THR A 11 4.84 -1.68 22.24
CA THR A 11 5.88 -1.60 21.22
C THR A 11 7.22 -2.18 21.65
N SER A 12 7.36 -2.52 22.95
CA SER A 12 8.63 -2.93 23.58
C SER A 12 9.70 -1.84 23.61
N GLU A 13 9.45 -0.66 23.10
CA GLU A 13 10.40 0.44 22.95
C GLU A 13 10.76 1.06 24.29
N VAL A 14 12.06 1.27 24.54
CA VAL A 14 12.54 2.01 25.71
C VAL A 14 12.29 3.50 25.49
N LEU A 15 11.51 4.10 26.39
CA LEU A 15 11.09 5.49 26.33
C LEU A 15 11.95 6.39 27.22
N GLN A 16 12.45 5.85 28.34
CA GLN A 16 13.22 6.61 29.31
C GLN A 16 14.17 5.71 30.10
N TRP A 17 15.38 6.19 30.32
CA TRP A 17 16.36 5.65 31.28
C TRP A 17 16.22 6.37 32.62
N GLN A 18 16.08 5.64 33.73
CA GLN A 18 15.74 6.17 35.04
C GLN A 18 16.79 5.79 36.07
N ASP A 19 17.41 6.79 36.70
CA ASP A 19 18.33 6.63 37.84
C ASP A 19 17.55 6.77 39.14
N THR A 20 17.10 5.64 39.71
CA THR A 20 16.27 5.63 40.92
C THR A 20 17.04 5.88 42.23
N GLU A 21 18.36 5.98 42.16
CA GLU A 21 19.17 6.44 43.32
C GLU A 21 19.16 7.96 43.47
N LYS A 22 19.10 8.67 42.31
CA LYS A 22 19.14 10.14 42.33
C LYS A 22 17.74 10.77 42.28
N PHE A 23 16.77 10.07 41.69
CA PHE A 23 15.46 10.62 41.45
C PHE A 23 14.35 9.64 41.86
N SER A 24 13.27 10.17 42.40
CA SER A 24 12.05 9.41 42.67
C SER A 24 11.15 9.47 41.43
N TYR A 25 10.79 8.31 40.89
CA TYR A 25 9.84 8.18 39.77
C TYR A 25 8.51 7.64 40.31
N GLY A 26 7.43 8.12 39.78
CA GLY A 26 6.07 7.62 40.09
C GLY A 26 5.85 6.21 39.53
N THR A 27 4.66 5.67 39.78
CA THR A 27 4.21 4.40 39.18
C THR A 27 4.22 4.51 37.66
N ALA A 28 4.65 3.47 36.98
CA ALA A 28 4.61 3.42 35.52
C ALA A 28 3.17 3.64 35.00
N PRO A 29 2.96 4.51 34.02
CA PRO A 29 1.64 4.72 33.40
C PRO A 29 1.07 3.44 32.79
N THR A 30 -0.25 3.42 32.58
CA THR A 30 -0.92 2.32 31.88
C THR A 30 -0.29 2.08 30.49
N GLY A 31 0.01 0.83 30.14
CA GLY A 31 0.67 0.46 28.88
C GLY A 31 2.20 0.63 28.91
N MET A 32 2.78 0.92 30.09
CA MET A 32 4.21 0.99 30.31
C MET A 32 4.64 0.08 31.46
N ALA A 33 5.88 -0.34 31.45
CA ALA A 33 6.51 -1.10 32.54
C ALA A 33 7.97 -0.66 32.73
N THR A 34 8.56 -1.08 33.84
CA THR A 34 9.98 -0.84 34.13
C THR A 34 10.75 -2.15 34.10
N LEU A 35 12.03 -2.07 33.68
CA LEU A 35 12.98 -3.16 33.72
C LEU A 35 14.25 -2.65 34.38
N SER A 36 14.74 -3.36 35.43
CA SER A 36 16.04 -3.09 36.02
C SER A 36 17.14 -3.42 35.02
N VAL A 37 18.16 -2.55 34.96
CA VAL A 37 19.29 -2.69 34.03
C VAL A 37 20.60 -2.80 34.77
N THR A 38 21.57 -3.45 34.16
CA THR A 38 22.94 -3.54 34.68
C THR A 38 23.71 -2.24 34.47
N SER A 39 24.82 -2.06 35.21
CA SER A 39 25.69 -0.89 35.03
C SER A 39 26.33 -0.85 33.62
N ALA A 40 26.52 -1.99 32.96
CA ALA A 40 27.03 -2.08 31.59
C ALA A 40 25.98 -1.59 30.57
N GLU A 41 24.75 -2.00 30.74
CA GLU A 41 23.61 -1.53 29.89
C GLU A 41 23.37 -0.04 30.11
N TRP A 42 23.42 0.42 31.36
CA TRP A 42 23.31 1.83 31.72
C TRP A 42 24.39 2.70 31.08
N ALA A 43 25.61 2.21 31.00
CA ALA A 43 26.70 2.93 30.34
C ALA A 43 26.55 3.02 28.81
N ASN A 44 25.72 2.18 28.24
CA ASN A 44 25.51 2.09 26.77
C ASN A 44 24.11 2.51 26.37
N GLN A 45 23.66 3.73 26.75
CA GLN A 45 22.33 4.25 26.47
C GLN A 45 22.16 4.76 25.03
N GLY A 46 23.21 4.73 24.22
CA GLY A 46 23.16 5.23 22.83
C GLY A 46 22.28 4.38 21.92
N GLY A 47 21.55 5.05 21.03
CA GLY A 47 20.66 4.38 20.06
C GLY A 47 19.30 4.01 20.60
N GLN A 48 18.49 3.35 19.76
CA GLN A 48 17.18 2.86 20.14
C GLN A 48 17.28 1.49 20.80
N TRP A 49 16.59 1.33 21.92
CA TRP A 49 16.55 0.10 22.68
C TRP A 49 15.13 -0.43 22.82
N TYR A 50 15.01 -1.74 22.96
CA TYR A 50 13.75 -2.46 23.14
C TYR A 50 13.88 -3.47 24.29
N VAL A 51 12.75 -3.81 24.92
CA VAL A 51 12.68 -4.88 25.94
C VAL A 51 11.99 -6.09 25.32
N VAL A 52 12.74 -7.18 25.17
CA VAL A 52 12.22 -8.44 24.62
C VAL A 52 12.49 -9.57 25.62
N ASN A 53 11.44 -10.25 26.07
CA ASN A 53 11.51 -11.35 27.06
C ASN A 53 12.27 -10.95 28.35
N GLY A 54 12.09 -9.71 28.79
CA GLY A 54 12.75 -9.20 30.01
C GLY A 54 14.23 -8.86 29.85
N ALA A 55 14.74 -8.72 28.64
CA ALA A 55 16.11 -8.31 28.32
C ALA A 55 16.14 -7.13 27.35
N LEU A 56 17.18 -6.29 27.47
CA LEU A 56 17.41 -5.18 26.54
C LEU A 56 18.03 -5.69 25.23
N THR A 57 17.57 -5.13 24.13
CA THR A 57 18.11 -5.36 22.78
C THR A 57 18.04 -4.09 21.95
N GLN A 58 18.94 -3.92 20.98
CA GLN A 58 18.86 -2.88 19.94
C GLN A 58 18.16 -3.36 18.66
N THR A 59 17.78 -4.64 18.62
CA THR A 59 16.99 -5.18 17.50
C THR A 59 15.52 -4.87 17.73
N ASP A 60 14.90 -4.09 16.83
CA ASP A 60 13.47 -3.79 16.89
C ASP A 60 12.65 -5.08 16.66
N PRO A 61 11.90 -5.57 17.67
CA PRO A 61 11.09 -6.77 17.53
C PRO A 61 9.93 -6.59 16.55
N ASN A 62 9.59 -5.33 16.23
CA ASN A 62 8.50 -4.98 15.31
C ASN A 62 9.00 -4.56 13.91
N ALA A 63 10.30 -4.70 13.64
CA ALA A 63 10.87 -4.27 12.35
C ALA A 63 10.22 -4.98 11.17
N LEU A 64 9.99 -6.28 11.25
CA LEU A 64 9.34 -7.05 10.18
C LEU A 64 7.88 -6.65 9.97
N PRO A 65 7.00 -6.62 10.99
CA PRO A 65 5.62 -6.13 10.80
C PRO A 65 5.53 -4.71 10.27
N LYS A 66 6.40 -3.80 10.70
CA LYS A 66 6.46 -2.41 10.19
C LYS A 66 6.86 -2.40 8.72
N ALA A 67 7.87 -3.18 8.33
CA ALA A 67 8.29 -3.28 6.94
C ALA A 67 7.18 -3.87 6.06
N GLN A 68 6.47 -4.91 6.53
CA GLN A 68 5.35 -5.52 5.82
C GLN A 68 4.22 -4.49 5.61
N ALA A 69 3.80 -3.76 6.64
CA ALA A 69 2.77 -2.74 6.53
C ALA A 69 3.16 -1.65 5.52
N SER A 70 4.38 -1.10 5.65
CA SER A 70 4.87 -0.07 4.73
C SER A 70 4.97 -0.56 3.28
N GLN A 71 5.36 -1.80 3.06
CA GLN A 71 5.45 -2.37 1.72
C GLN A 71 4.07 -2.58 1.09
N ILE A 72 3.08 -3.00 1.89
CA ILE A 72 1.69 -3.12 1.42
C ILE A 72 1.15 -1.75 0.98
N ASP A 73 1.41 -0.67 1.73
CA ASP A 73 1.00 0.69 1.36
C ASP A 73 1.63 1.13 0.03
N LEU A 74 2.91 0.80 -0.19
CA LEU A 74 3.59 1.06 -1.47
C LEU A 74 2.97 0.28 -2.63
N LEU A 75 2.64 -0.99 -2.42
CA LEU A 75 1.98 -1.83 -3.42
C LEU A 75 0.57 -1.34 -3.74
N GLN A 76 -0.19 -0.86 -2.74
CA GLN A 76 -1.51 -0.25 -2.96
C GLN A 76 -1.41 1.02 -3.80
N SER A 77 -0.43 1.89 -3.51
CA SER A 77 -0.20 3.10 -4.32
C SER A 77 0.21 2.78 -5.76
N ALA A 78 0.94 1.69 -5.97
CA ALA A 78 1.31 1.23 -7.31
C ALA A 78 0.11 0.60 -8.05
N PHE A 79 -0.74 -0.13 -7.35
CA PHE A 79 -1.99 -0.67 -7.85
C PHE A 79 -2.92 0.44 -8.35
N GLU A 80 -3.17 1.50 -7.56
CA GLU A 80 -4.01 2.63 -7.96
C GLU A 80 -3.52 3.28 -9.26
N LYS A 81 -2.20 3.39 -9.43
CA LYS A 81 -1.61 3.90 -10.67
C LYS A 81 -1.79 2.94 -11.85
N ALA A 82 -1.68 1.64 -11.60
CA ALA A 82 -1.79 0.63 -12.63
C ALA A 82 -3.24 0.47 -13.12
N GLU A 83 -4.24 0.48 -12.23
CA GLU A 83 -5.65 0.42 -12.62
C GLU A 83 -6.12 1.65 -13.38
N GLN A 84 -5.52 2.83 -13.11
CA GLN A 84 -5.86 4.10 -13.74
C GLN A 84 -5.00 4.43 -14.98
N ALA A 85 -4.02 3.58 -15.31
CA ALA A 85 -3.19 3.79 -16.49
C ALA A 85 -4.04 3.79 -17.77
N PRO A 86 -3.75 4.68 -18.74
CA PRO A 86 -4.53 4.71 -19.99
C PRO A 86 -4.45 3.40 -20.76
N VAL A 87 -5.59 2.96 -21.28
CA VAL A 87 -5.70 1.76 -22.13
C VAL A 87 -5.55 2.14 -23.58
N SER A 88 -4.65 1.47 -24.30
CA SER A 88 -4.46 1.66 -25.74
C SER A 88 -5.43 0.79 -26.53
N LEU A 89 -6.11 1.38 -27.52
CA LEU A 89 -7.08 0.71 -28.36
C LEU A 89 -6.93 1.16 -29.83
N THR A 90 -7.01 0.20 -30.76
CA THR A 90 -7.18 0.49 -32.18
C THR A 90 -8.67 0.52 -32.51
N LEU A 91 -9.19 1.69 -32.86
CA LEU A 91 -10.58 1.91 -33.20
C LEU A 91 -10.96 1.27 -34.57
N ALA A 92 -12.24 1.06 -34.81
CA ALA A 92 -12.75 0.59 -36.06
C ALA A 92 -12.34 1.48 -37.26
N SER A 93 -12.05 2.76 -37.01
CA SER A 93 -11.48 3.70 -38.00
C SER A 93 -10.01 3.41 -38.37
N GLY A 94 -9.35 2.46 -37.71
CA GLY A 94 -7.92 2.17 -37.88
C GLY A 94 -6.98 3.08 -37.06
N VAL A 95 -7.50 4.03 -36.30
CA VAL A 95 -6.71 4.92 -35.45
C VAL A 95 -6.41 4.22 -34.12
N THR A 96 -5.11 4.11 -33.77
CA THR A 96 -4.69 3.66 -32.43
C THR A 96 -4.54 4.87 -31.52
N THR A 97 -5.20 4.82 -30.36
CA THR A 97 -5.15 5.88 -29.35
C THR A 97 -5.31 5.30 -27.95
N SER A 98 -5.08 6.10 -26.92
CA SER A 98 -5.23 5.67 -25.53
C SER A 98 -6.40 6.40 -24.88
N PHE A 99 -7.17 5.69 -24.06
CA PHE A 99 -8.28 6.25 -23.28
C PHE A 99 -7.92 6.25 -21.79
N GLY A 100 -8.33 7.31 -21.08
CA GLY A 100 -8.15 7.41 -19.64
C GLY A 100 -8.96 6.34 -18.90
N MET A 101 -8.42 5.86 -17.79
CA MET A 101 -9.04 4.86 -16.92
C MET A 101 -9.20 5.37 -15.48
N THR A 102 -9.30 6.70 -15.29
CA THR A 102 -9.65 7.22 -13.97
C THR A 102 -11.00 6.67 -13.51
N PRO A 103 -11.33 6.70 -12.21
CA PRO A 103 -12.64 6.24 -11.71
C PRO A 103 -13.84 6.89 -12.44
N HIS A 104 -13.69 8.16 -12.84
CA HIS A 104 -14.70 8.88 -13.62
C HIS A 104 -14.81 8.31 -15.05
N ASP A 105 -13.68 8.09 -15.73
CA ASP A 105 -13.67 7.54 -17.08
C ASP A 105 -14.23 6.12 -17.10
N TRP A 106 -13.81 5.29 -16.13
CA TRP A 106 -14.32 3.93 -15.99
C TRP A 106 -15.83 3.88 -15.77
N THR A 107 -16.37 4.73 -14.89
CA THR A 107 -17.82 4.83 -14.69
C THR A 107 -18.56 5.18 -15.98
N LYS A 108 -17.99 6.09 -16.78
CA LYS A 108 -18.53 6.45 -18.09
C LYS A 108 -18.49 5.28 -19.07
N ILE A 109 -17.35 4.58 -19.17
CA ILE A 109 -17.17 3.41 -20.05
C ILE A 109 -18.18 2.31 -19.69
N VAL A 110 -18.33 1.97 -18.41
CA VAL A 110 -19.32 1.00 -17.92
C VAL A 110 -20.75 1.40 -18.28
N GLY A 111 -21.09 2.68 -18.14
CA GLY A 111 -22.39 3.21 -18.53
C GLY A 111 -22.66 3.09 -20.04
N LEU A 112 -21.66 3.35 -20.86
CA LEU A 112 -21.75 3.21 -22.32
C LEU A 112 -21.87 1.74 -22.73
N PHE A 113 -21.08 0.85 -22.13
CA PHE A 113 -21.19 -0.59 -22.34
C PHE A 113 -22.59 -1.10 -22.00
N ALA A 114 -23.09 -0.76 -20.79
CA ALA A 114 -24.43 -1.17 -20.36
C ALA A 114 -25.53 -0.71 -21.31
N LYS A 115 -25.41 0.52 -21.84
CA LYS A 115 -26.42 1.10 -22.74
C LYS A 115 -26.34 0.54 -24.16
N TYR A 116 -25.17 0.56 -24.77
CA TYR A 116 -25.01 0.30 -26.19
C TYR A 116 -24.67 -1.15 -26.53
N VAL A 117 -23.91 -1.82 -25.66
CA VAL A 117 -23.51 -3.22 -25.89
C VAL A 117 -24.51 -4.18 -25.23
N ALA A 118 -24.68 -4.09 -23.92
CA ALA A 118 -25.49 -5.05 -23.17
C ALA A 118 -27.00 -4.90 -23.46
N LYS A 119 -27.51 -3.66 -23.56
CA LYS A 119 -28.93 -3.38 -23.88
C LYS A 119 -29.20 -3.35 -25.36
N GLY A 120 -28.21 -3.10 -26.22
CA GLY A 120 -28.32 -3.06 -27.66
C GLY A 120 -28.93 -1.77 -28.25
N ASP A 121 -28.91 -0.66 -27.47
CA ASP A 121 -29.33 0.64 -28.00
C ASP A 121 -28.37 1.07 -29.12
N ALA A 122 -28.87 1.76 -30.13
CA ALA A 122 -28.02 2.24 -31.23
C ALA A 122 -27.09 3.37 -30.76
N VAL A 123 -25.80 3.27 -31.10
CA VAL A 123 -24.87 4.38 -30.89
C VAL A 123 -25.20 5.49 -31.86
N PRO A 124 -25.39 6.75 -31.40
CA PRO A 124 -25.67 7.87 -32.29
C PRO A 124 -24.56 8.06 -33.33
N SER A 125 -24.93 8.42 -34.56
CA SER A 125 -23.95 8.72 -35.61
C SER A 125 -23.01 9.87 -35.16
N GLY A 126 -21.71 9.66 -35.31
CA GLY A 126 -20.70 10.64 -34.92
C GLY A 126 -20.48 10.75 -33.39
N TYR A 127 -21.00 9.81 -32.60
CA TYR A 127 -20.74 9.80 -31.15
C TYR A 127 -19.25 9.69 -30.90
N ALA A 128 -18.72 10.59 -30.07
CA ALA A 128 -17.29 10.68 -29.82
C ALA A 128 -16.97 10.70 -28.35
N LEU A 129 -15.84 10.08 -27.99
CA LEU A 129 -15.23 10.10 -26.65
C LEU A 129 -13.89 10.84 -26.70
N PRO A 130 -13.53 11.60 -25.64
CA PRO A 130 -12.19 12.13 -25.51
C PRO A 130 -11.21 10.99 -25.24
N ASP A 131 -10.09 10.99 -25.95
CA ASP A 131 -8.95 10.13 -25.64
C ASP A 131 -8.13 10.72 -24.47
N ALA A 132 -7.06 10.04 -24.06
CA ALA A 132 -6.20 10.49 -22.94
C ALA A 132 -5.53 11.85 -23.19
N ASN A 133 -5.49 12.33 -24.44
CA ASN A 133 -5.00 13.65 -24.84
C ASN A 133 -6.13 14.65 -25.05
N MET A 134 -7.36 14.35 -24.65
CA MET A 134 -8.57 15.17 -24.80
C MET A 134 -8.97 15.40 -26.26
N VAL A 135 -8.52 14.55 -27.18
CA VAL A 135 -8.96 14.57 -28.59
C VAL A 135 -10.22 13.72 -28.73
N LEU A 136 -11.28 14.30 -29.33
CA LEU A 136 -12.51 13.58 -29.56
C LEU A 136 -12.34 12.53 -30.65
N ARG A 137 -12.62 11.27 -30.32
CA ARG A 137 -12.56 10.13 -31.23
C ARG A 137 -13.95 9.57 -31.43
N VAL A 138 -14.39 9.49 -32.69
CA VAL A 138 -15.65 8.83 -33.03
C VAL A 138 -15.51 7.34 -32.72
N VAL A 139 -16.47 6.81 -31.97
CA VAL A 139 -16.48 5.41 -31.53
C VAL A 139 -17.75 4.69 -32.02
N THR A 140 -17.59 3.42 -32.34
CA THR A 140 -18.66 2.48 -32.68
C THR A 140 -19.06 1.65 -31.47
N VAL A 141 -20.12 0.84 -31.58
CA VAL A 141 -20.49 -0.13 -30.54
C VAL A 141 -19.35 -1.12 -30.25
N THR A 142 -18.64 -1.57 -31.28
CA THR A 142 -17.50 -2.48 -31.18
C THR A 142 -16.32 -1.81 -30.44
N ASP A 143 -16.07 -0.52 -30.67
CA ASP A 143 -15.04 0.22 -29.99
C ASP A 143 -15.37 0.36 -28.49
N ILE A 144 -16.63 0.58 -28.13
CA ILE A 144 -17.09 0.65 -26.73
C ILE A 144 -16.93 -0.70 -26.03
N ASP A 145 -17.29 -1.79 -26.71
CA ASP A 145 -17.10 -3.15 -26.20
C ASP A 145 -15.63 -3.48 -25.96
N ASN A 146 -14.78 -3.26 -26.97
CA ASN A 146 -13.35 -3.47 -26.86
C ASN A 146 -12.70 -2.61 -25.76
N LEU A 147 -13.14 -1.35 -25.61
CA LEU A 147 -12.64 -0.45 -24.56
C LEU A 147 -13.02 -0.96 -23.17
N PHE A 148 -14.25 -1.42 -22.99
CA PHE A 148 -14.71 -2.02 -21.74
C PHE A 148 -13.91 -3.29 -21.41
N GLU A 149 -13.76 -4.22 -22.35
CA GLU A 149 -13.02 -5.47 -22.13
C GLU A 149 -11.52 -5.22 -21.85
N ALA A 150 -10.90 -4.26 -22.54
CA ALA A 150 -9.51 -3.89 -22.29
C ALA A 150 -9.33 -3.26 -20.91
N GLY A 151 -10.23 -2.35 -20.51
CA GLY A 151 -10.21 -1.74 -19.18
C GLY A 151 -10.45 -2.76 -18.06
N LYS A 152 -11.44 -3.65 -18.24
CA LYS A 152 -11.70 -4.76 -17.33
C LYS A 152 -10.49 -5.66 -17.16
N THR A 153 -9.85 -6.05 -18.27
CA THR A 153 -8.64 -6.90 -18.24
C THR A 153 -7.49 -6.23 -17.48
N GLN A 154 -7.30 -4.93 -17.66
CA GLN A 154 -6.29 -4.17 -16.93
C GLN A 154 -6.56 -4.16 -15.42
N ILE A 155 -7.80 -3.87 -15.00
CA ILE A 155 -8.21 -3.83 -13.61
C ILE A 155 -8.07 -5.22 -12.97
N ASP A 156 -8.62 -6.26 -13.60
CA ASP A 156 -8.55 -7.65 -13.13
C ASP A 156 -7.08 -8.10 -12.99
N GLY A 157 -6.23 -7.76 -13.95
CA GLY A 157 -4.79 -8.05 -13.91
C GLY A 157 -4.07 -7.32 -12.77
N ALA A 158 -4.39 -6.04 -12.54
CA ALA A 158 -3.83 -5.27 -11.44
C ALA A 158 -4.27 -5.84 -10.07
N VAL A 159 -5.55 -6.21 -9.91
CA VAL A 159 -6.08 -6.85 -8.70
C VAL A 159 -5.36 -8.18 -8.42
N ALA A 160 -5.23 -9.05 -9.42
CA ALA A 160 -4.55 -10.33 -9.28
C ALA A 160 -3.07 -10.15 -8.88
N LYS A 161 -2.38 -9.18 -9.49
CA LYS A 161 -1.00 -8.86 -9.17
C LYS A 161 -0.86 -8.34 -7.73
N LEU A 162 -1.72 -7.41 -7.29
CA LEU A 162 -1.71 -6.91 -5.91
C LEU A 162 -1.90 -8.06 -4.91
N ALA A 163 -2.89 -8.93 -5.14
CA ALA A 163 -3.17 -10.07 -4.26
C ALA A 163 -1.96 -11.00 -4.13
N SER A 164 -1.28 -11.30 -5.25
CA SER A 164 -0.04 -12.11 -5.24
C SER A 164 1.06 -11.45 -4.42
N LEU A 165 1.37 -10.17 -4.70
CA LEU A 165 2.46 -9.45 -4.04
C LEU A 165 2.19 -9.24 -2.54
N VAL A 166 0.94 -8.95 -2.14
CA VAL A 166 0.56 -8.87 -0.71
C VAL A 166 0.75 -10.23 -0.02
N GLY A 167 0.40 -11.33 -0.69
CA GLY A 167 0.67 -12.68 -0.18
C GLY A 167 2.18 -12.94 0.03
N GLU A 168 3.02 -12.51 -0.91
CA GLU A 168 4.48 -12.62 -0.81
C GLU A 168 5.03 -11.79 0.37
N VAL A 169 4.54 -10.55 0.54
CA VAL A 169 4.92 -9.67 1.66
C VAL A 169 4.56 -10.33 3.00
N GLN A 170 3.36 -10.91 3.12
CA GLN A 170 2.91 -11.57 4.34
C GLN A 170 3.70 -12.85 4.65
N ALA A 171 4.14 -13.57 3.61
CA ALA A 171 4.94 -14.78 3.75
C ALA A 171 6.43 -14.51 4.02
N ALA A 172 6.92 -13.30 3.75
CA ALA A 172 8.32 -12.94 3.95
C ALA A 172 8.68 -12.92 5.44
N THR A 173 9.82 -13.52 5.78
CA THR A 173 10.30 -13.70 7.16
C THR A 173 11.41 -12.73 7.55
N THR A 174 11.88 -11.89 6.63
CA THR A 174 12.93 -10.89 6.87
C THR A 174 12.57 -9.55 6.25
N VAL A 175 13.05 -8.46 6.87
CA VAL A 175 12.85 -7.10 6.35
C VAL A 175 13.40 -6.95 4.93
N SER A 176 14.58 -7.52 4.66
CA SER A 176 15.19 -7.47 3.32
C SER A 176 14.36 -8.20 2.26
N ALA A 177 13.77 -9.35 2.60
CA ALA A 177 12.87 -10.07 1.70
C ALA A 177 11.60 -9.26 1.39
N VAL A 178 11.01 -8.60 2.41
CA VAL A 178 9.86 -7.69 2.23
C VAL A 178 10.20 -6.55 1.28
N GLN A 179 11.33 -5.87 1.48
CA GLN A 179 11.75 -4.72 0.68
C GLN A 179 12.10 -5.08 -0.79
N ALA A 180 12.42 -6.33 -1.05
CA ALA A 180 12.69 -6.81 -2.41
C ALA A 180 11.41 -7.03 -3.25
N ILE A 181 10.23 -7.08 -2.64
CA ILE A 181 8.95 -7.27 -3.32
C ILE A 181 8.49 -5.93 -3.87
N VAL A 182 8.48 -5.78 -5.18
CA VAL A 182 8.10 -4.55 -5.87
C VAL A 182 6.98 -4.81 -6.88
N TRP A 183 6.28 -3.74 -7.25
CA TRP A 183 5.18 -3.81 -8.24
C TRP A 183 5.66 -4.18 -9.65
#